data_30fb926ebea761853d011ee591c4c0f6
#
_entry.id   30fb926ebea761853d011ee591c4c0f6
#
_cell.length_a   1.000
_cell.length_b   1.000
_cell.length_c   1.000
_cell.angle_alpha   90.00
_cell.angle_beta   90.00
_cell.angle_gamma   90.00
#
_symmetry.space_group_name_H-M   'P 1'
#
loop_
_entity.id
_entity.type
_entity.pdbx_description
1 polymer ?
#
loop_
_entity_poly.entity_id
_entity_poly.type
_entity_poly.pdbx_seq_one_letter_code
_entity_poly.pdbx_strand_id
1 'polypeptide(L)'
;MSVDALAADGVGLPYVGRPAHIAGLLRPLGWRPVAGFAGEHRAKALRNVPGTIRDTPGDVLLVSNEDLAEVRPEDVDAVAALADEAGVDLHVVLTVRDWAQQLPSDYQQFLKHRLADSYLTFLDDVRERRGAWADQFWRRQDPVDILDRWGRAVDPSRMHVIVVPSYSQDPEGVFNLMGEVVGFDAASVTRPRGSVNASFGVVESEVFRRVNAALGDRLPDYKRDYTEAVRYPFANGVLARSASPKLTLPPEHLGWVQDLAQRTVATIRERGYPVHGDLAALVPDDDSASPLPSYDEAAVAEASITALANYAARAPRRRRD
;
A
#
# COMPACT_ATOMS: atom_id res chain seq x y z
N MET A 1 -6.09 -15.28 1.52
CA MET A 1 -5.82 -16.07 0.30
C MET A 1 -5.53 -17.49 0.78
N SER A 2 -6.18 -18.51 0.22
CA SER A 2 -5.95 -19.90 0.59
C SER A 2 -4.63 -20.36 -0.02
N VAL A 3 -3.67 -20.73 0.84
CA VAL A 3 -2.37 -21.25 0.40
C VAL A 3 -2.54 -22.54 -0.39
N ASP A 4 -3.49 -23.38 0.04
CA ASP A 4 -3.75 -24.67 -0.61
C ASP A 4 -4.30 -24.51 -2.04
N ALA A 5 -5.14 -23.50 -2.30
CA ALA A 5 -5.66 -23.20 -3.63
C ALA A 5 -4.55 -22.75 -4.58
N LEU A 6 -3.66 -21.87 -4.13
CA LEU A 6 -2.50 -21.45 -4.93
C LEU A 6 -1.56 -22.61 -5.22
N ALA A 7 -1.30 -23.45 -4.22
CA ALA A 7 -0.44 -24.62 -4.40
C ALA A 7 -1.02 -25.63 -5.39
N ALA A 8 -2.36 -25.77 -5.45
CA ALA A 8 -3.03 -26.63 -6.45
C ALA A 8 -2.81 -26.15 -7.89
N ASP A 9 -2.63 -24.85 -8.08
CA ASP A 9 -2.33 -24.23 -9.37
C ASP A 9 -0.80 -24.07 -9.61
N GLY A 10 0.05 -24.70 -8.80
CA GLY A 10 1.51 -24.64 -8.94
C GLY A 10 2.14 -23.34 -8.47
N VAL A 11 1.41 -22.50 -7.70
CA VAL A 11 1.92 -21.25 -7.15
C VAL A 11 2.36 -21.43 -5.71
N GLY A 12 3.67 -21.35 -5.49
CA GLY A 12 4.29 -21.44 -4.18
C GLY A 12 4.42 -20.06 -3.50
N LEU A 13 4.30 -20.06 -2.17
CA LEU A 13 4.55 -18.88 -1.35
C LEU A 13 5.80 -19.14 -0.48
N PRO A 14 6.96 -18.57 -0.82
CA PRO A 14 8.17 -18.79 -0.04
C PRO A 14 8.09 -18.07 1.31
N TYR A 15 8.34 -18.81 2.40
CA TYR A 15 8.28 -18.28 3.75
C TYR A 15 9.60 -18.43 4.49
N VAL A 16 9.97 -17.40 5.24
CA VAL A 16 11.00 -17.48 6.28
C VAL A 16 10.30 -17.28 7.63
N GLY A 17 9.67 -18.33 8.13
CA GLY A 17 9.02 -18.40 9.45
C GLY A 17 7.58 -17.88 9.55
N ARG A 18 7.15 -16.93 8.71
CA ARG A 18 5.76 -16.46 8.59
C ARG A 18 5.48 -15.95 7.17
N PRO A 19 4.22 -15.98 6.70
CA PRO A 19 3.83 -15.31 5.45
C PRO A 19 4.33 -13.86 5.40
N ALA A 20 4.77 -13.41 4.24
CA ALA A 20 5.32 -12.09 3.98
C ALA A 20 6.70 -11.77 4.61
N HIS A 21 7.37 -12.68 5.28
CA HIS A 21 8.70 -12.41 5.85
C HIS A 21 9.78 -12.17 4.81
N ILE A 22 9.77 -12.87 3.66
CA ILE A 22 10.75 -12.61 2.59
C ILE A 22 10.61 -11.18 2.09
N ALA A 23 9.40 -10.72 1.77
CA ALA A 23 9.19 -9.34 1.35
C ALA A 23 9.68 -8.32 2.40
N GLY A 24 9.46 -8.60 3.69
CA GLY A 24 9.99 -7.80 4.79
C GLY A 24 11.52 -7.82 4.91
N LEU A 25 12.18 -8.90 4.49
CA LEU A 25 13.65 -8.99 4.43
C LEU A 25 14.23 -8.20 3.27
N LEU A 26 13.51 -8.12 2.16
CA LEU A 26 13.89 -7.38 0.96
C LEU A 26 13.66 -5.87 1.11
N ARG A 27 13.06 -5.41 2.21
CA ARG A 27 12.89 -3.98 2.51
C ARG A 27 14.21 -3.24 2.57
N PRO A 28 14.27 -2.00 2.05
CA PRO A 28 15.47 -1.16 2.11
C PRO A 28 16.04 -1.02 3.52
N LEU A 29 17.35 -1.03 3.64
CA LEU A 29 18.09 -0.89 4.89
C LEU A 29 17.87 0.44 5.63
N GLY A 30 17.24 1.44 5.01
CA GLY A 30 16.98 2.77 5.59
C GLY A 30 15.60 2.98 6.18
N TRP A 31 14.66 2.10 5.87
CA TRP A 31 13.31 2.19 6.41
C TRP A 31 13.22 1.40 7.73
N ARG A 32 12.60 2.00 8.74
CA ARG A 32 12.50 1.55 10.13
C ARG A 32 12.61 0.02 10.29
N PRO A 33 13.61 -0.50 10.98
CA PRO A 33 13.84 -1.94 11.07
C PRO A 33 12.57 -2.64 11.61
N VAL A 34 12.16 -3.72 10.97
CA VAL A 34 11.14 -4.61 11.54
C VAL A 34 11.66 -5.09 12.88
N ALA A 35 10.94 -4.85 13.97
CA ALA A 35 11.37 -5.28 15.30
C ALA A 35 11.74 -6.76 15.27
N GLY A 36 12.94 -7.10 15.73
CA GLY A 36 13.49 -8.45 15.72
C GLY A 36 14.39 -8.82 14.52
N PHE A 37 14.54 -7.95 13.49
CA PHE A 37 15.39 -8.20 12.32
C PHE A 37 16.43 -7.10 12.09
N ALA A 38 17.09 -6.62 13.15
CA ALA A 38 18.19 -5.68 13.02
C ALA A 38 19.54 -6.44 12.93
N GLY A 39 20.45 -5.96 12.08
CA GLY A 39 21.83 -6.40 12.05
C GLY A 39 22.02 -7.87 11.62
N GLU A 40 22.73 -8.65 12.43
CA GLU A 40 23.13 -10.03 12.12
C GLU A 40 21.97 -10.97 11.82
N HIS A 41 20.84 -10.83 12.50
CA HIS A 41 19.66 -11.68 12.29
C HIS A 41 19.08 -11.47 10.89
N ARG A 42 19.03 -10.22 10.39
CA ARG A 42 18.60 -9.93 9.03
C ARG A 42 19.59 -10.49 8.00
N ALA A 43 20.89 -10.27 8.21
CA ALA A 43 21.92 -10.79 7.31
C ALA A 43 21.89 -12.33 7.25
N LYS A 44 21.66 -13.02 8.40
CA LYS A 44 21.47 -14.47 8.43
C LYS A 44 20.20 -14.91 7.70
N ALA A 45 19.09 -14.19 7.90
CA ALA A 45 17.83 -14.49 7.22
C ALA A 45 17.94 -14.29 5.71
N LEU A 46 18.57 -13.21 5.24
CA LEU A 46 18.83 -12.97 3.81
C LEU A 46 19.66 -14.08 3.17
N ARG A 47 20.69 -14.59 3.86
CA ARG A 47 21.50 -15.72 3.36
C ARG A 47 20.69 -17.01 3.18
N ASN A 48 19.57 -17.17 3.86
CA ASN A 48 18.71 -18.34 3.74
C ASN A 48 17.62 -18.17 2.65
N VAL A 49 17.43 -16.97 2.10
CA VAL A 49 16.39 -16.69 1.09
C VAL A 49 16.55 -17.57 -0.14
N PRO A 50 17.73 -17.71 -0.78
CA PRO A 50 17.87 -18.57 -1.96
C PRO A 50 17.52 -20.03 -1.68
N GLY A 51 17.91 -20.56 -0.51
CA GLY A 51 17.52 -21.90 -0.07
C GLY A 51 16.00 -22.02 0.11
N THR A 52 15.39 -21.06 0.77
CA THR A 52 13.93 -21.05 0.96
C THR A 52 13.19 -20.99 -0.37
N ILE A 53 13.68 -20.22 -1.35
CA ILE A 53 13.11 -20.16 -2.70
C ILE A 53 13.20 -21.52 -3.37
N ARG A 54 14.38 -22.15 -3.39
CA ARG A 54 14.59 -23.48 -4.01
C ARG A 54 13.75 -24.58 -3.38
N ASP A 55 13.56 -24.53 -2.06
CA ASP A 55 12.84 -25.55 -1.30
C ASP A 55 11.32 -25.35 -1.32
N THR A 56 10.84 -24.20 -1.80
CA THR A 56 9.40 -23.92 -1.91
C THR A 56 8.83 -24.63 -3.16
N PRO A 57 7.83 -25.49 -3.00
CA PRO A 57 7.23 -26.17 -4.15
C PRO A 57 6.39 -25.20 -4.98
N GLY A 58 6.40 -25.38 -6.29
CA GLY A 58 5.63 -24.62 -7.27
C GLY A 58 6.46 -24.24 -8.49
N ASP A 59 5.79 -24.07 -9.62
CA ASP A 59 6.40 -23.62 -10.88
C ASP A 59 6.59 -22.08 -10.87
N VAL A 60 5.73 -21.36 -10.14
CA VAL A 60 5.79 -19.93 -9.90
C VAL A 60 5.84 -19.66 -8.40
N LEU A 61 6.72 -18.77 -7.98
CA LEU A 61 6.83 -18.35 -6.58
C LEU A 61 6.39 -16.91 -6.43
N LEU A 62 5.36 -16.68 -5.61
CA LEU A 62 4.78 -15.35 -5.40
C LEU A 62 5.29 -14.72 -4.10
N VAL A 63 5.92 -13.55 -4.22
CA VAL A 63 6.27 -12.67 -3.10
C VAL A 63 5.52 -11.35 -3.28
N SER A 64 4.57 -11.06 -2.41
CA SER A 64 3.74 -9.86 -2.48
C SER A 64 3.88 -9.00 -1.24
N ASN A 65 4.27 -7.74 -1.43
CA ASN A 65 4.28 -6.73 -0.37
C ASN A 65 4.33 -5.34 -0.99
N GLU A 66 3.46 -4.44 -0.53
CA GLU A 66 3.41 -3.04 -0.98
C GLU A 66 4.72 -2.26 -0.74
N ASP A 67 5.51 -2.65 0.26
CA ASP A 67 6.78 -1.99 0.56
C ASP A 67 7.87 -2.26 -0.49
N LEU A 68 7.69 -3.25 -1.37
CA LEU A 68 8.59 -3.48 -2.50
C LEU A 68 8.55 -2.34 -3.54
N ALA A 69 7.50 -1.53 -3.54
CA ALA A 69 7.44 -0.30 -4.32
C ALA A 69 8.47 0.75 -3.88
N GLU A 70 8.97 0.69 -2.63
CA GLU A 70 9.94 1.65 -2.09
C GLU A 70 11.40 1.16 -2.13
N VAL A 71 11.68 -0.02 -2.71
CA VAL A 71 13.05 -0.54 -2.81
C VAL A 71 13.96 0.45 -3.52
N ARG A 72 15.15 0.64 -2.95
CA ARG A 72 16.18 1.49 -3.54
C ARG A 72 16.91 0.76 -4.67
N PRO A 73 17.54 1.48 -5.60
CA PRO A 73 18.28 0.85 -6.69
C PRO A 73 19.27 -0.23 -6.23
N GLU A 74 20.04 0.01 -5.16
CA GLU A 74 20.99 -0.94 -4.60
C GLU A 74 20.32 -2.18 -3.97
N ASP A 75 19.09 -2.07 -3.49
CA ASP A 75 18.34 -3.19 -2.95
C ASP A 75 17.74 -4.03 -4.07
N VAL A 76 17.42 -3.44 -5.24
CA VAL A 76 16.98 -4.17 -6.44
C VAL A 76 18.08 -5.09 -6.92
N ASP A 77 19.31 -4.61 -7.02
CA ASP A 77 20.49 -5.41 -7.40
C ASP A 77 20.67 -6.60 -6.44
N ALA A 78 20.46 -6.38 -5.14
CA ALA A 78 20.53 -7.44 -4.14
C ALA A 78 19.38 -8.48 -4.27
N VAL A 79 18.17 -8.05 -4.62
CA VAL A 79 17.03 -8.96 -4.87
C VAL A 79 17.28 -9.81 -6.12
N ALA A 80 17.79 -9.20 -7.20
CA ALA A 80 18.14 -9.92 -8.41
C ALA A 80 19.23 -10.98 -8.14
N ALA A 81 20.28 -10.63 -7.39
CA ALA A 81 21.32 -11.58 -7.01
C ALA A 81 20.80 -12.76 -6.18
N LEU A 82 19.80 -12.55 -5.31
CA LEU A 82 19.15 -13.64 -4.56
C LEU A 82 18.33 -14.55 -5.46
N ALA A 83 17.66 -14.02 -6.49
CA ALA A 83 16.94 -14.79 -7.50
C ALA A 83 17.90 -15.62 -8.36
N ASP A 84 18.99 -15.01 -8.83
CA ASP A 84 20.05 -15.70 -9.60
C ASP A 84 20.69 -16.83 -8.78
N GLU A 85 21.00 -16.59 -7.50
CA GLU A 85 21.53 -17.63 -6.60
C GLU A 85 20.52 -18.75 -6.36
N ALA A 86 19.23 -18.42 -6.34
CA ALA A 86 18.17 -19.43 -6.23
C ALA A 86 17.93 -20.19 -7.53
N GLY A 87 18.39 -19.69 -8.68
CA GLY A 87 18.19 -20.27 -10.00
C GLY A 87 16.77 -20.05 -10.53
N VAL A 88 16.16 -18.89 -10.23
CA VAL A 88 14.81 -18.51 -10.67
C VAL A 88 14.82 -17.23 -11.48
N ASP A 89 13.92 -17.16 -12.48
CA ASP A 89 13.68 -15.94 -13.23
C ASP A 89 12.86 -14.95 -12.41
N LEU A 90 13.41 -13.75 -12.22
CA LEU A 90 12.72 -12.69 -11.50
C LEU A 90 11.77 -11.94 -12.42
N HIS A 91 10.49 -11.93 -12.05
CA HIS A 91 9.46 -11.08 -12.65
C HIS A 91 8.99 -10.03 -11.64
N VAL A 92 8.62 -8.85 -12.12
CA VAL A 92 8.01 -7.79 -11.33
C VAL A 92 6.57 -7.59 -11.76
N VAL A 93 5.66 -7.55 -10.80
CA VAL A 93 4.25 -7.23 -11.05
C VAL A 93 3.92 -5.96 -10.28
N LEU A 94 3.63 -4.89 -11.02
CA LEU A 94 3.24 -3.60 -10.46
C LEU A 94 1.74 -3.37 -10.69
N THR A 95 0.98 -3.23 -9.62
CA THR A 95 -0.41 -2.80 -9.70
C THR A 95 -0.47 -1.28 -9.69
N VAL A 96 -1.15 -0.70 -10.66
CA VAL A 96 -1.34 0.75 -10.82
C VAL A 96 -2.82 1.09 -10.82
N ARG A 97 -3.15 2.26 -10.31
CA ARG A 97 -4.53 2.70 -10.14
C ARG A 97 -4.65 4.18 -10.46
N ASP A 98 -5.85 4.60 -10.86
CA ASP A 98 -6.22 5.99 -11.04
C ASP A 98 -5.85 6.87 -9.84
N TRP A 99 -5.16 7.97 -10.12
CA TRP A 99 -4.66 8.91 -9.13
C TRP A 99 -5.77 9.63 -8.36
N ALA A 100 -6.94 9.88 -8.96
CA ALA A 100 -8.06 10.51 -8.27
C ALA A 100 -8.60 9.64 -7.13
N GLN A 101 -8.43 8.33 -7.24
CA GLN A 101 -8.76 7.38 -6.17
C GLN A 101 -7.56 7.11 -5.24
N GLN A 102 -6.33 7.17 -5.76
CA GLN A 102 -5.12 6.86 -4.99
C GLN A 102 -4.81 7.96 -3.97
N LEU A 103 -4.87 9.23 -4.36
CA LEU A 103 -4.53 10.37 -3.50
C LEU A 103 -5.33 10.42 -2.19
N PRO A 104 -6.68 10.31 -2.19
CA PRO A 104 -7.45 10.26 -0.94
C PRO A 104 -7.09 9.03 -0.08
N SER A 105 -6.82 7.90 -0.72
CA SER A 105 -6.45 6.66 -0.03
C SER A 105 -5.11 6.79 0.68
N ASP A 106 -4.10 7.35 -0.01
CA ASP A 106 -2.77 7.54 0.57
C ASP A 106 -2.76 8.58 1.69
N TYR A 107 -3.50 9.68 1.54
CA TYR A 107 -3.67 10.62 2.65
C TYR A 107 -4.13 9.90 3.93
N GLN A 108 -5.13 9.03 3.82
CA GLN A 108 -5.61 8.26 4.96
C GLN A 108 -4.58 7.24 5.49
N GLN A 109 -3.74 6.67 4.62
CA GLN A 109 -2.63 5.84 5.08
C GLN A 109 -1.57 6.67 5.81
N PHE A 110 -1.24 7.87 5.32
CA PHE A 110 -0.29 8.75 5.99
C PHE A 110 -0.82 9.28 7.33
N LEU A 111 -2.12 9.52 7.47
CA LEU A 111 -2.73 9.76 8.79
C LEU A 111 -2.41 8.62 9.77
N LYS A 112 -2.48 7.35 9.33
CA LYS A 112 -2.10 6.18 10.16
C LYS A 112 -0.58 6.13 10.45
N HIS A 113 0.20 6.95 9.77
CA HIS A 113 1.64 7.12 9.96
C HIS A 113 2.03 8.45 10.60
N ARG A 114 1.09 9.14 11.25
CA ARG A 114 1.26 10.40 12.01
C ARG A 114 1.23 11.67 11.16
N LEU A 115 0.81 11.65 9.90
CA LEU A 115 0.56 12.89 9.18
C LEU A 115 -0.43 13.75 9.99
N ALA A 116 -0.11 15.03 10.15
CA ALA A 116 -0.94 16.00 10.86
C ALA A 116 -1.40 17.17 9.97
N ASP A 117 -0.94 17.22 8.73
CA ASP A 117 -1.32 18.24 7.75
C ASP A 117 -2.73 18.00 7.21
N SER A 118 -3.38 19.06 6.74
CA SER A 118 -4.70 18.95 6.11
C SER A 118 -4.63 18.19 4.78
N TYR A 119 -5.77 17.69 4.32
CA TYR A 119 -5.82 17.01 3.03
C TYR A 119 -5.44 17.93 1.86
N LEU A 120 -5.89 19.18 1.88
CA LEU A 120 -5.51 20.14 0.84
C LEU A 120 -4.00 20.45 0.88
N THR A 121 -3.44 20.66 2.06
CA THR A 121 -1.98 20.82 2.22
C THR A 121 -1.22 19.61 1.67
N PHE A 122 -1.68 18.42 1.99
CA PHE A 122 -1.09 17.19 1.44
C PHE A 122 -1.14 17.13 -0.09
N LEU A 123 -2.28 17.48 -0.70
CA LEU A 123 -2.42 17.51 -2.16
C LEU A 123 -1.47 18.52 -2.81
N ASP A 124 -1.38 19.74 -2.23
CA ASP A 124 -0.47 20.77 -2.72
C ASP A 124 1.00 20.36 -2.58
N ASP A 125 1.38 19.76 -1.46
CA ASP A 125 2.73 19.28 -1.23
C ASP A 125 3.11 18.13 -2.17
N VAL A 126 2.18 17.19 -2.41
CA VAL A 126 2.38 16.13 -3.40
C VAL A 126 2.54 16.70 -4.81
N ARG A 127 1.67 17.63 -5.21
CA ARG A 127 1.74 18.29 -6.50
C ARG A 127 3.06 19.03 -6.71
N GLU A 128 3.52 19.74 -5.71
CA GLU A 128 4.74 20.55 -5.77
C GLU A 128 6.00 19.79 -5.32
N ARG A 129 5.88 18.52 -4.98
CA ARG A 129 6.96 17.65 -4.48
C ARG A 129 7.68 18.24 -3.27
N ARG A 130 6.92 18.76 -2.29
CA ARG A 130 7.46 19.40 -1.09
C ARG A 130 7.34 18.51 0.16
N GLY A 131 8.44 18.37 0.87
CA GLY A 131 8.50 17.74 2.18
C GLY A 131 8.51 16.21 2.15
N ALA A 132 8.77 15.63 3.33
CA ALA A 132 9.02 14.21 3.48
C ALA A 132 7.83 13.32 3.10
N TRP A 133 6.58 13.79 3.29
CA TRP A 133 5.40 13.03 2.94
C TRP A 133 5.18 12.97 1.43
N ALA A 134 5.45 14.08 0.72
CA ALA A 134 5.42 14.08 -0.74
C ALA A 134 6.52 13.20 -1.32
N ASP A 135 7.74 13.26 -0.78
CA ASP A 135 8.84 12.38 -1.19
C ASP A 135 8.49 10.91 -0.99
N GLN A 136 7.84 10.57 0.14
CA GLN A 136 7.41 9.22 0.41
C GLN A 136 6.28 8.78 -0.53
N PHE A 137 5.30 9.66 -0.79
CA PHE A 137 4.22 9.40 -1.73
C PHE A 137 4.78 9.05 -3.11
N TRP A 138 5.63 9.88 -3.69
CA TRP A 138 6.18 9.68 -5.03
C TRP A 138 7.01 8.40 -5.12
N ARG A 139 7.82 8.11 -4.12
CA ARG A 139 8.61 6.88 -4.10
C ARG A 139 7.77 5.60 -4.11
N ARG A 140 6.58 5.65 -3.51
CA ARG A 140 5.66 4.50 -3.43
C ARG A 140 4.71 4.40 -4.60
N GLN A 141 4.32 5.53 -5.16
CA GLN A 141 3.15 5.61 -6.03
C GLN A 141 3.48 6.02 -7.47
N ASP A 142 4.68 6.54 -7.75
CA ASP A 142 5.06 6.86 -9.13
C ASP A 142 5.40 5.58 -9.90
N PRO A 143 4.52 5.09 -10.81
CA PRO A 143 4.76 3.84 -11.52
C PRO A 143 6.02 3.90 -12.38
N VAL A 144 6.31 5.06 -12.96
CA VAL A 144 7.48 5.25 -13.83
C VAL A 144 8.77 5.12 -13.02
N ASP A 145 8.84 5.79 -11.87
CA ASP A 145 10.00 5.71 -10.98
C ASP A 145 10.19 4.28 -10.42
N ILE A 146 9.09 3.59 -10.05
CA ILE A 146 9.16 2.20 -9.59
C ILE A 146 9.69 1.28 -10.69
N LEU A 147 9.15 1.40 -11.91
CA LEU A 147 9.59 0.59 -13.05
C LEU A 147 11.04 0.91 -13.44
N ASP A 148 11.48 2.17 -13.34
CA ASP A 148 12.87 2.58 -13.58
C ASP A 148 13.83 1.95 -12.57
N ARG A 149 13.45 1.92 -11.30
CA ARG A 149 14.27 1.29 -10.25
C ARG A 149 14.43 -0.21 -10.46
N TRP A 150 13.34 -0.92 -10.77
CA TRP A 150 13.36 -2.36 -11.03
C TRP A 150 13.98 -2.72 -12.38
N GLY A 151 13.82 -1.85 -13.40
CA GLY A 151 14.41 -2.02 -14.73
C GLY A 151 15.94 -2.00 -14.77
N ARG A 152 16.60 -1.70 -13.64
CA ARG A 152 18.07 -1.87 -13.52
C ARG A 152 18.50 -3.33 -13.58
N ALA A 153 17.68 -4.24 -13.10
CA ALA A 153 18.00 -5.66 -12.97
C ALA A 153 16.99 -6.59 -13.63
N VAL A 154 15.82 -6.09 -14.03
CA VAL A 154 14.76 -6.89 -14.64
C VAL A 154 14.46 -6.35 -16.03
N ASP A 155 14.47 -7.25 -17.04
CA ASP A 155 14.12 -6.89 -18.41
C ASP A 155 12.67 -6.40 -18.51
N PRO A 156 12.37 -5.38 -19.32
CA PRO A 156 11.01 -4.86 -19.50
C PRO A 156 9.96 -5.92 -19.84
N SER A 157 10.32 -6.97 -20.57
CA SER A 157 9.41 -8.08 -20.90
C SER A 157 8.97 -8.91 -19.69
N ARG A 158 9.69 -8.82 -18.58
CA ARG A 158 9.39 -9.48 -17.30
C ARG A 158 8.83 -8.52 -16.25
N MET A 159 8.45 -7.30 -16.66
CA MET A 159 7.88 -6.28 -15.78
C MET A 159 6.42 -6.03 -16.17
N HIS A 160 5.51 -6.66 -15.45
CA HIS A 160 4.08 -6.64 -15.73
C HIS A 160 3.39 -5.47 -15.03
N VAL A 161 2.57 -4.72 -15.77
CA VAL A 161 1.77 -3.63 -15.22
C VAL A 161 0.29 -4.06 -15.21
N ILE A 162 -0.29 -4.20 -14.03
CA ILE A 162 -1.71 -4.49 -13.85
C ILE A 162 -2.43 -3.18 -13.55
N VAL A 163 -3.34 -2.78 -14.44
CA VAL A 163 -4.24 -1.65 -14.21
C VAL A 163 -5.41 -2.12 -13.35
N VAL A 164 -5.48 -1.63 -12.12
CA VAL A 164 -6.53 -2.01 -11.17
C VAL A 164 -7.85 -1.40 -11.61
N PRO A 165 -8.87 -2.19 -11.96
CA PRO A 165 -10.17 -1.67 -12.34
C PRO A 165 -10.87 -1.02 -11.14
N SER A 166 -11.87 -0.18 -11.42
CA SER A 166 -12.70 0.38 -10.35
C SER A 166 -13.44 -0.73 -9.60
N TYR A 167 -13.28 -0.77 -8.29
CA TYR A 167 -13.93 -1.78 -7.44
C TYR A 167 -15.46 -1.77 -7.57
N SER A 168 -16.06 -0.62 -7.86
CA SER A 168 -17.52 -0.51 -8.06
C SER A 168 -17.99 -1.13 -9.37
N GLN A 169 -17.13 -1.20 -10.38
CA GLN A 169 -17.43 -1.78 -11.69
C GLN A 169 -17.02 -3.25 -11.78
N ASP A 170 -15.87 -3.58 -11.24
CA ASP A 170 -15.32 -4.93 -11.23
C ASP A 170 -14.60 -5.24 -9.90
N PRO A 171 -15.34 -5.73 -8.89
CA PRO A 171 -14.75 -6.07 -7.59
C PRO A 171 -13.74 -7.21 -7.63
N GLU A 172 -13.80 -8.04 -8.68
CA GLU A 172 -12.97 -9.22 -8.86
C GLU A 172 -11.78 -8.98 -9.79
N GLY A 173 -11.80 -7.88 -10.56
CA GLY A 173 -10.93 -7.64 -11.69
C GLY A 173 -9.45 -7.69 -11.36
N VAL A 174 -9.01 -7.10 -10.24
CA VAL A 174 -7.60 -7.16 -9.85
C VAL A 174 -7.14 -8.58 -9.56
N PHE A 175 -7.99 -9.44 -9.00
CA PHE A 175 -7.67 -10.84 -8.74
C PHE A 175 -7.63 -11.67 -10.02
N ASN A 176 -8.55 -11.41 -10.94
CA ASN A 176 -8.57 -12.07 -12.24
C ASN A 176 -7.29 -11.74 -13.03
N LEU A 177 -6.95 -10.46 -13.12
CA LEU A 177 -5.71 -10.02 -13.79
C LEU A 177 -4.45 -10.54 -13.11
N MET A 178 -4.43 -10.60 -11.77
CA MET A 178 -3.32 -11.21 -11.03
C MET A 178 -3.23 -12.73 -11.31
N GLY A 179 -4.37 -13.43 -11.38
CA GLY A 179 -4.43 -14.85 -11.75
C GLY A 179 -3.89 -15.10 -13.15
N GLU A 180 -4.22 -14.27 -14.13
CA GLU A 180 -3.69 -14.34 -15.48
C GLU A 180 -2.16 -14.17 -15.53
N VAL A 181 -1.62 -13.24 -14.76
CA VAL A 181 -0.16 -12.96 -14.74
C VAL A 181 0.61 -14.05 -13.99
N VAL A 182 0.08 -14.50 -12.85
CA VAL A 182 0.78 -15.43 -11.94
C VAL A 182 0.48 -16.89 -12.26
N GLY A 183 -0.63 -17.18 -12.95
CA GLY A 183 -0.99 -18.54 -13.37
C GLY A 183 -1.87 -19.29 -12.37
N PHE A 184 -2.75 -18.58 -11.62
CA PHE A 184 -3.72 -19.24 -10.73
C PHE A 184 -5.17 -18.93 -11.10
N ASP A 185 -6.08 -19.86 -10.79
CA ASP A 185 -7.52 -19.61 -10.93
C ASP A 185 -8.03 -18.70 -9.80
N ALA A 186 -8.34 -17.46 -10.14
CA ALA A 186 -8.84 -16.48 -9.19
C ALA A 186 -10.15 -16.91 -8.49
N ALA A 187 -10.99 -17.74 -9.15
CA ALA A 187 -12.23 -18.25 -8.57
C ALA A 187 -11.98 -19.32 -7.48
N SER A 188 -10.85 -20.02 -7.54
CA SER A 188 -10.46 -21.02 -6.54
C SER A 188 -9.95 -20.40 -5.23
N VAL A 189 -9.54 -19.12 -5.25
CA VAL A 189 -8.88 -18.46 -4.13
C VAL A 189 -9.91 -17.88 -3.17
N THR A 190 -9.97 -18.41 -1.94
CA THR A 190 -10.82 -17.88 -0.88
C THR A 190 -10.29 -16.52 -0.40
N ARG A 191 -11.14 -15.51 -0.44
CA ARG A 191 -10.84 -14.16 0.04
C ARG A 191 -11.24 -13.97 1.50
N PRO A 192 -10.51 -13.16 2.26
CA PRO A 192 -10.99 -12.72 3.57
C PRO A 192 -12.33 -12.00 3.41
N ARG A 193 -13.34 -12.39 4.18
CA ARG A 193 -14.62 -11.69 4.20
C ARG A 193 -14.46 -10.36 4.93
N GLY A 194 -14.89 -9.27 4.29
CA GLY A 194 -14.86 -7.90 4.82
C GLY A 194 -13.68 -7.07 4.31
N SER A 195 -13.83 -5.75 4.29
CA SER A 195 -12.74 -4.85 3.92
C SER A 195 -11.71 -4.82 5.04
N VAL A 196 -10.52 -5.31 4.77
CA VAL A 196 -9.37 -5.25 5.71
C VAL A 196 -8.93 -3.79 5.91
N ASN A 197 -9.21 -2.92 4.94
CA ASN A 197 -8.86 -1.50 4.94
C ASN A 197 -10.11 -0.63 4.71
N ALA A 198 -10.96 -0.51 5.74
CA ALA A 198 -12.05 0.46 5.68
C ALA A 198 -11.48 1.88 5.56
N SER A 199 -11.97 2.63 4.56
CA SER A 199 -11.64 4.05 4.40
C SER A 199 -12.37 4.88 5.45
N PHE A 200 -11.72 5.93 5.93
CA PHE A 200 -12.36 6.93 6.78
C PHE A 200 -13.25 7.86 5.93
N GLY A 201 -14.28 8.42 6.54
CA GLY A 201 -14.94 9.57 5.97
C GLY A 201 -14.16 10.87 6.22
N VAL A 202 -14.65 11.98 5.70
CA VAL A 202 -14.02 13.28 5.82
C VAL A 202 -13.91 13.75 7.29
N VAL A 203 -14.96 13.51 8.09
CA VAL A 203 -14.99 13.87 9.51
C VAL A 203 -13.99 13.03 10.32
N GLU A 204 -13.97 11.73 10.10
CA GLU A 204 -13.04 10.83 10.79
C GLU A 204 -11.59 11.10 10.42
N SER A 205 -11.33 11.45 9.16
CA SER A 205 -10.01 11.87 8.72
C SER A 205 -9.55 13.13 9.47
N GLU A 206 -10.45 14.11 9.65
CA GLU A 206 -10.15 15.33 10.40
C GLU A 206 -9.96 15.05 11.90
N VAL A 207 -10.80 14.21 12.51
CA VAL A 207 -10.59 13.75 13.89
C VAL A 207 -9.21 13.13 14.05
N PHE A 208 -8.82 12.24 13.13
CA PHE A 208 -7.53 11.55 13.21
C PHE A 208 -6.36 12.51 13.02
N ARG A 209 -6.45 13.43 12.07
CA ARG A 209 -5.48 14.49 11.86
C ARG A 209 -5.26 15.32 13.14
N ARG A 210 -6.36 15.75 13.79
CA ARG A 210 -6.30 16.53 15.06
C ARG A 210 -5.70 15.72 16.20
N VAL A 211 -5.99 14.43 16.27
CA VAL A 211 -5.35 13.53 17.25
C VAL A 211 -3.84 13.47 17.01
N ASN A 212 -3.39 13.33 15.75
CA ASN A 212 -1.98 13.33 15.43
C ASN A 212 -1.30 14.65 15.79
N ALA A 213 -1.91 15.79 15.43
CA ALA A 213 -1.40 17.12 15.78
C ALA A 213 -1.33 17.32 17.31
N ALA A 214 -2.37 16.90 18.03
CA ALA A 214 -2.40 16.98 19.49
C ALA A 214 -1.39 16.05 20.15
N LEU A 215 -1.09 14.89 19.57
CA LEU A 215 -0.07 13.98 20.08
C LEU A 215 1.35 14.58 19.93
N GLY A 216 1.64 15.28 18.84
CA GLY A 216 2.99 15.82 18.60
C GLY A 216 4.04 14.73 18.77
N ASP A 217 5.06 14.99 19.60
CA ASP A 217 6.17 14.06 19.86
C ASP A 217 5.87 13.03 20.96
N ARG A 218 4.68 13.04 21.54
CA ARG A 218 4.26 11.99 22.46
C ARG A 218 4.17 10.66 21.75
N LEU A 219 4.44 9.57 22.44
CA LEU A 219 4.55 8.22 21.85
C LEU A 219 5.70 8.12 20.83
N PRO A 220 6.96 8.38 21.23
CA PRO A 220 8.09 8.51 20.32
C PRO A 220 8.43 7.21 19.58
N ASP A 221 8.20 6.05 20.19
CA ASP A 221 8.35 4.76 19.50
C ASP A 221 7.12 4.49 18.64
N TYR A 222 7.28 4.71 17.32
CA TYR A 222 6.20 4.51 16.37
C TYR A 222 5.64 3.08 16.40
N LYS A 223 6.48 2.05 16.51
CA LYS A 223 6.03 0.65 16.45
C LYS A 223 5.37 0.22 17.74
N ARG A 224 6.05 0.44 18.85
CA ARG A 224 5.59 -0.02 20.15
C ARG A 224 4.47 0.87 20.68
N ASP A 225 4.69 2.19 20.70
CA ASP A 225 3.79 3.07 21.42
C ASP A 225 2.64 3.56 20.53
N TYR A 226 2.96 4.15 19.34
CA TYR A 226 1.93 4.72 18.47
C TYR A 226 1.09 3.64 17.76
N THR A 227 1.72 2.59 17.26
CA THR A 227 1.00 1.53 16.54
C THR A 227 0.05 0.77 17.46
N GLU A 228 0.48 0.47 18.69
CA GLU A 228 -0.33 -0.27 19.68
C GLU A 228 -1.41 0.60 20.34
N ALA A 229 -1.16 1.90 20.53
CA ALA A 229 -2.12 2.79 21.17
C ALA A 229 -3.06 3.48 20.18
N VAL A 230 -2.61 3.82 18.97
CA VAL A 230 -3.35 4.67 18.05
C VAL A 230 -3.70 3.97 16.74
N ARG A 231 -2.70 3.46 16.01
CA ARG A 231 -2.94 2.93 14.65
C ARG A 231 -3.95 1.78 14.63
N TYR A 232 -3.75 0.74 15.43
CA TYR A 232 -4.67 -0.41 15.42
C TYR A 232 -5.94 -0.17 16.23
N PRO A 233 -5.89 0.18 17.53
CA PRO A 233 -7.12 0.24 18.31
C PRO A 233 -7.99 1.45 17.99
N PHE A 234 -7.39 2.61 17.72
CA PHE A 234 -8.15 3.84 17.46
C PHE A 234 -8.49 3.97 15.96
N ALA A 235 -7.51 4.01 15.05
CA ALA A 235 -7.78 4.20 13.63
C ALA A 235 -8.58 3.03 13.02
N ASN A 236 -8.03 1.82 13.07
CA ASN A 236 -8.70 0.65 12.46
C ASN A 236 -9.84 0.12 13.30
N GLY A 237 -9.74 0.25 14.62
CA GLY A 237 -10.73 -0.29 15.55
C GLY A 237 -11.96 0.59 15.73
N VAL A 238 -11.80 1.90 15.74
CA VAL A 238 -12.85 2.87 16.07
C VAL A 238 -13.25 3.69 14.85
N LEU A 239 -12.34 4.48 14.26
CA LEU A 239 -12.67 5.43 13.19
C LEU A 239 -13.12 4.75 11.89
N ALA A 240 -12.53 3.62 11.53
CA ALA A 240 -12.87 2.89 10.31
C ALA A 240 -14.33 2.35 10.25
N ARG A 241 -15.13 2.55 11.30
CA ARG A 241 -16.53 2.09 11.38
C ARG A 241 -17.56 3.20 11.20
N SER A 242 -17.12 4.40 10.96
CA SER A 242 -17.99 5.54 10.84
C SER A 242 -18.44 5.79 9.39
N ALA A 243 -19.48 6.59 9.22
CA ALA A 243 -20.26 6.70 7.99
C ALA A 243 -20.29 8.11 7.39
N SER A 244 -19.31 8.98 7.72
CA SER A 244 -19.25 10.28 7.05
C SER A 244 -18.86 10.14 5.57
N PRO A 245 -19.23 11.10 4.70
CA PRO A 245 -18.88 11.06 3.28
C PRO A 245 -17.38 10.85 3.05
N LYS A 246 -17.04 10.13 1.98
CA LYS A 246 -15.63 9.85 1.64
C LYS A 246 -14.90 11.11 1.19
N LEU A 247 -13.59 11.13 1.40
CA LEU A 247 -12.70 12.10 0.75
C LEU A 247 -12.73 11.89 -0.77
N THR A 248 -12.77 12.99 -1.50
CA THR A 248 -12.75 13.04 -2.96
C THR A 248 -11.57 13.85 -3.44
N LEU A 249 -11.20 13.75 -4.71
CA LEU A 249 -10.28 14.69 -5.33
C LEU A 249 -11.01 16.00 -5.61
N PRO A 250 -10.55 17.17 -5.09
CA PRO A 250 -11.16 18.45 -5.41
C PRO A 250 -10.98 18.80 -6.90
N PRO A 251 -11.97 19.47 -7.53
CA PRO A 251 -11.93 19.79 -8.98
C PRO A 251 -10.71 20.58 -9.42
N GLU A 252 -10.17 21.44 -8.55
CA GLU A 252 -8.96 22.25 -8.83
C GLU A 252 -7.69 21.42 -8.99
N HIS A 253 -7.69 20.18 -8.54
CA HIS A 253 -6.57 19.24 -8.70
C HIS A 253 -6.72 18.30 -9.91
N LEU A 254 -7.92 18.22 -10.53
CA LEU A 254 -8.21 17.26 -11.59
C LEU A 254 -7.29 17.41 -12.80
N GLY A 255 -7.13 18.63 -13.34
CA GLY A 255 -6.29 18.87 -14.52
C GLY A 255 -4.84 18.44 -14.31
N TRP A 256 -4.28 18.71 -13.13
CA TRP A 256 -2.94 18.22 -12.77
C TRP A 256 -2.87 16.69 -12.76
N VAL A 257 -3.87 16.04 -12.19
CA VAL A 257 -3.91 14.57 -12.08
C VAL A 257 -4.10 13.94 -13.46
N GLN A 258 -4.94 14.52 -14.33
CA GLN A 258 -5.10 14.09 -15.73
C GLN A 258 -3.77 14.18 -16.50
N ASP A 259 -3.07 15.32 -16.40
CA ASP A 259 -1.76 15.51 -17.03
C ASP A 259 -0.72 14.48 -16.55
N LEU A 260 -0.72 14.20 -15.24
CA LEU A 260 0.17 13.20 -14.65
C LEU A 260 -0.15 11.80 -15.21
N ALA A 261 -1.43 11.42 -15.21
CA ALA A 261 -1.88 10.12 -15.69
C ALA A 261 -1.57 9.92 -17.18
N GLN A 262 -1.80 10.95 -18.01
CA GLN A 262 -1.49 10.91 -19.45
C GLN A 262 0.00 10.69 -19.69
N ARG A 263 0.88 11.39 -18.97
CA ARG A 263 2.34 11.18 -19.07
C ARG A 263 2.73 9.78 -18.62
N THR A 264 2.17 9.28 -17.54
CA THR A 264 2.41 7.92 -17.05
C THR A 264 2.02 6.87 -18.08
N VAL A 265 0.81 6.99 -18.66
CA VAL A 265 0.30 6.10 -19.72
C VAL A 265 1.20 6.13 -20.95
N ALA A 266 1.60 7.33 -21.40
CA ALA A 266 2.49 7.48 -22.54
C ALA A 266 3.83 6.79 -22.32
N THR A 267 4.44 6.97 -21.14
CA THR A 267 5.72 6.34 -20.78
C THR A 267 5.62 4.82 -20.71
N ILE A 268 4.56 4.28 -20.09
CA ILE A 268 4.36 2.83 -20.00
C ILE A 268 4.23 2.22 -21.41
N ARG A 269 3.47 2.87 -22.30
CA ARG A 269 3.31 2.42 -23.70
C ARG A 269 4.62 2.47 -24.48
N GLU A 270 5.36 3.57 -24.37
CA GLU A 270 6.63 3.78 -25.07
C GLU A 270 7.67 2.73 -24.68
N ARG A 271 7.71 2.34 -23.42
CA ARG A 271 8.68 1.35 -22.90
C ARG A 271 8.29 -0.10 -23.16
N GLY A 272 7.07 -0.36 -23.64
CA GLY A 272 6.63 -1.68 -24.12
C GLY A 272 6.48 -2.73 -23.00
N TYR A 273 6.17 -2.32 -21.76
CA TYR A 273 5.88 -3.28 -20.69
C TYR A 273 4.64 -4.12 -21.02
N PRO A 274 4.59 -5.43 -20.64
CA PRO A 274 3.37 -6.19 -20.63
C PRO A 274 2.31 -5.54 -19.73
N VAL A 275 1.19 -5.13 -20.31
CA VAL A 275 0.08 -4.45 -19.62
C VAL A 275 -1.13 -5.37 -19.56
N HIS A 276 -1.72 -5.48 -18.38
CA HIS A 276 -2.92 -6.25 -18.08
C HIS A 276 -4.01 -5.29 -17.60
N GLY A 277 -5.13 -5.27 -18.28
CA GLY A 277 -6.19 -4.27 -18.12
C GLY A 277 -6.04 -3.10 -19.08
N ASP A 278 -6.85 -2.06 -18.90
CA ASP A 278 -6.90 -0.90 -19.80
C ASP A 278 -6.14 0.31 -19.23
N LEU A 279 -5.04 0.69 -19.87
CA LEU A 279 -4.27 1.90 -19.50
C LEU A 279 -5.10 3.19 -19.55
N ALA A 280 -6.16 3.26 -20.36
CA ALA A 280 -7.01 4.44 -20.40
C ALA A 280 -7.73 4.66 -19.06
N ALA A 281 -8.00 3.60 -18.30
CA ALA A 281 -8.62 3.70 -16.99
C ALA A 281 -7.74 4.38 -15.92
N LEU A 282 -6.45 4.63 -16.19
CA LEU A 282 -5.59 5.43 -15.31
C LEU A 282 -5.84 6.94 -15.43
N VAL A 283 -6.42 7.39 -16.56
CA VAL A 283 -6.73 8.80 -16.78
C VAL A 283 -8.12 9.09 -16.24
N PRO A 284 -8.26 9.84 -15.14
CA PRO A 284 -9.55 10.13 -14.56
C PRO A 284 -10.38 10.99 -15.53
N ASP A 285 -11.68 10.71 -15.60
CA ASP A 285 -12.65 11.54 -16.30
C ASP A 285 -13.06 12.77 -15.47
N ASP A 286 -13.90 13.63 -16.04
CA ASP A 286 -14.33 14.86 -15.38
C ASP A 286 -15.20 14.58 -14.14
N ASP A 287 -15.88 13.44 -14.09
CA ASP A 287 -16.71 13.01 -12.95
C ASP A 287 -15.88 12.39 -11.80
N SER A 288 -14.60 12.16 -12.02
CA SER A 288 -13.68 11.59 -11.01
C SER A 288 -13.31 12.58 -9.90
N ALA A 289 -13.62 13.86 -10.07
CA ALA A 289 -13.42 14.90 -9.07
C ALA A 289 -14.74 15.49 -8.59
N SER A 290 -14.81 15.83 -7.32
CA SER A 290 -15.97 16.52 -6.75
C SER A 290 -15.53 17.39 -5.56
N PRO A 291 -16.28 18.47 -5.26
CA PRO A 291 -16.00 19.28 -4.09
C PRO A 291 -15.88 18.42 -2.83
N LEU A 292 -14.92 18.76 -1.96
CA LEU A 292 -14.80 18.09 -0.68
C LEU A 292 -16.13 18.18 0.08
N PRO A 293 -16.61 17.08 0.64
CA PRO A 293 -17.78 17.14 1.51
C PRO A 293 -17.54 18.10 2.68
N SER A 294 -18.47 19.03 2.90
CA SER A 294 -18.38 19.97 4.00
C SER A 294 -18.70 19.26 5.33
N TYR A 295 -18.06 19.73 6.38
CA TYR A 295 -18.37 19.37 7.76
C TYR A 295 -18.18 20.60 8.65
N ASP A 296 -18.83 20.63 9.80
CA ASP A 296 -18.70 21.67 10.79
C ASP A 296 -17.96 21.18 12.06
N GLU A 297 -17.63 22.10 12.93
CA GLU A 297 -16.95 21.80 14.20
C GLU A 297 -17.83 20.94 15.13
N ALA A 298 -19.14 21.02 15.03
CA ALA A 298 -20.06 20.22 15.84
C ALA A 298 -19.96 18.74 15.43
N ALA A 299 -19.95 18.44 14.12
CA ALA A 299 -19.76 17.10 13.60
C ALA A 299 -18.40 16.49 14.02
N VAL A 300 -17.32 17.27 13.97
CA VAL A 300 -15.99 16.83 14.42
C VAL A 300 -15.98 16.56 15.92
N ALA A 301 -16.60 17.44 16.72
CA ALA A 301 -16.70 17.26 18.18
C ALA A 301 -17.49 16.01 18.54
N GLU A 302 -18.65 15.79 17.92
CA GLU A 302 -19.49 14.59 18.14
C GLU A 302 -18.75 13.31 17.75
N ALA A 303 -18.11 13.26 16.57
CA ALA A 303 -17.31 12.14 16.14
C ALA A 303 -16.13 11.87 17.08
N SER A 304 -15.49 12.93 17.61
CA SER A 304 -14.38 12.82 18.57
C SER A 304 -14.85 12.21 19.89
N ILE A 305 -15.99 12.64 20.42
CA ILE A 305 -16.58 12.12 21.66
C ILE A 305 -16.98 10.64 21.46
N THR A 306 -17.64 10.33 20.36
CA THR A 306 -18.01 8.96 20.00
C THR A 306 -16.78 8.06 19.85
N ALA A 307 -15.74 8.55 19.17
CA ALA A 307 -14.49 7.82 19.03
C ALA A 307 -13.81 7.57 20.38
N LEU A 308 -13.77 8.56 21.26
CA LEU A 308 -13.21 8.44 22.60
C LEU A 308 -13.99 7.43 23.45
N ALA A 309 -15.32 7.47 23.43
CA ALA A 309 -16.18 6.52 24.15
C ALA A 309 -15.95 5.08 23.65
N ASN A 310 -15.93 4.88 22.33
CA ASN A 310 -15.67 3.58 21.71
C ASN A 310 -14.26 3.05 22.00
N TYR A 311 -13.25 3.94 22.01
CA TYR A 311 -11.88 3.60 22.38
C TYR A 311 -11.78 3.17 23.85
N ALA A 312 -12.38 3.95 24.77
CA ALA A 312 -12.39 3.66 26.20
C ALA A 312 -13.12 2.34 26.53
N ALA A 313 -14.22 2.03 25.82
CA ALA A 313 -14.96 0.79 25.99
C ALA A 313 -14.14 -0.47 25.59
N ARG A 314 -13.10 -0.31 24.75
CA ARG A 314 -12.21 -1.38 24.28
C ARG A 314 -10.94 -1.50 25.10
N ALA A 315 -10.61 -0.49 25.91
CA ALA A 315 -9.43 -0.55 26.76
C ALA A 315 -9.48 -1.80 27.63
N PRO A 316 -8.39 -2.59 27.71
CA PRO A 316 -8.37 -3.80 28.55
C PRO A 316 -8.71 -3.40 29.97
N ARG A 317 -9.78 -3.98 30.52
CA ARG A 317 -10.10 -3.81 31.94
C ARG A 317 -8.93 -4.36 32.73
N ARG A 318 -8.20 -3.50 33.45
CA ARG A 318 -7.22 -3.98 34.43
C ARG A 318 -7.95 -4.95 35.33
N ARG A 319 -7.55 -6.24 35.35
CA ARG A 319 -7.97 -7.15 36.39
C ARG A 319 -7.56 -6.49 37.72
N ARG A 320 -8.52 -6.22 38.56
CA ARG A 320 -8.26 -5.94 39.98
C ARG A 320 -7.86 -7.28 40.55
N ASP A 321 -6.57 -7.47 40.80
CA ASP A 321 -6.04 -8.49 41.66
C ASP A 321 -6.37 -8.12 43.09
#